data_eb5d2acba9cbcf4d6913e414d6f028fb
#
_entry.id   eb5d2acba9cbcf4d6913e414d6f028fb
#
_cell.length_a   1.000
_cell.length_b   1.000
_cell.length_c   1.000
_cell.angle_alpha   90.00
_cell.angle_beta   90.00
_cell.angle_gamma   90.00
#
_symmetry.space_group_name_H-M   'P 1'
#
loop_
_entity.id
_entity.type
_entity.pdbx_description
1 polymer ?
#
loop_
_entity_poly.entity_id
_entity_poly.type
_entity_poly.pdbx_seq_one_letter_code
_entity_poly.pdbx_strand_id
1 'polypeptide(L)'
;MKVENKQDVLQRNLLKFYSTDTNMKKLFHLVASKNSDVSLREWDYLCTHYAKKHNVLYYTTKKELVNLNLQYRSQLKAYSKANFDPFKRHNRIVIPCKYTPTNTLETTCGQLCFFKFVIEKDMYDWVKRGKNLTELRNDMNQYTKGKKTKASGSGTSTDKKRQVQKTNKQINRHDIKITVVF
;
A
#
# COMPACT_ATOMS: atom_id res chain seq x y z
N MET A 1 16.85 13.21 -28.92
CA MET A 1 15.67 12.66 -28.26
C MET A 1 16.07 12.14 -26.88
N LYS A 2 15.47 12.65 -25.80
CA LYS A 2 15.72 12.10 -24.45
C LYS A 2 14.95 10.79 -24.34
N VAL A 3 15.65 9.68 -24.10
CA VAL A 3 15.00 8.39 -23.86
C VAL A 3 14.29 8.49 -22.51
N GLU A 4 12.97 8.36 -22.50
CA GLU A 4 12.17 8.37 -21.28
C GLU A 4 12.46 7.11 -20.47
N ASN A 5 12.76 7.28 -19.19
CA ASN A 5 12.90 6.16 -18.30
C ASN A 5 11.54 5.74 -17.69
N LYS A 6 11.48 4.55 -17.13
CA LYS A 6 10.24 3.99 -16.51
C LYS A 6 9.67 4.92 -15.42
N GLN A 7 10.53 5.62 -14.71
CA GLN A 7 10.13 6.52 -13.61
C GLN A 7 9.43 7.78 -14.15
N ASP A 8 9.94 8.35 -15.26
CA ASP A 8 9.34 9.53 -15.90
C ASP A 8 7.95 9.23 -16.44
N VAL A 9 7.77 8.06 -17.06
CA VAL A 9 6.46 7.59 -17.54
C VAL A 9 5.48 7.41 -16.37
N LEU A 10 5.94 6.80 -15.27
CA LEU A 10 5.13 6.62 -14.07
C LEU A 10 4.69 7.98 -13.50
N GLN A 11 5.63 8.90 -13.31
CA GLN A 11 5.34 10.23 -12.77
C GLN A 11 4.34 10.99 -13.65
N ARG A 12 4.51 10.98 -14.97
CA ARG A 12 3.58 11.62 -15.90
C ARG A 12 2.16 11.03 -15.79
N ASN A 13 2.03 9.71 -15.71
CA ASN A 13 0.73 9.06 -15.55
C ASN A 13 0.06 9.41 -14.20
N LEU A 14 0.84 9.54 -13.14
CA LEU A 14 0.35 9.99 -11.84
C LEU A 14 -0.12 11.45 -11.89
N LEU A 15 0.67 12.34 -12.48
CA LEU A 15 0.31 13.75 -12.64
C LEU A 15 -0.98 13.90 -13.46
N LYS A 16 -1.13 13.11 -14.55
CA LYS A 16 -2.37 13.08 -15.33
C LYS A 16 -3.58 12.62 -14.50
N PHE A 17 -3.41 11.61 -13.64
CA PHE A 17 -4.50 11.15 -12.77
C PHE A 17 -4.91 12.23 -11.76
N TYR A 18 -3.95 12.92 -11.16
CA TYR A 18 -4.20 13.95 -10.17
C TYR A 18 -4.45 15.35 -10.75
N SER A 19 -4.38 15.54 -12.07
CA SER A 19 -4.82 16.79 -12.72
C SER A 19 -6.32 17.00 -12.63
N THR A 20 -7.11 15.93 -12.42
CA THR A 20 -8.54 16.01 -12.16
C THR A 20 -8.79 16.57 -10.75
N ASP A 21 -9.60 17.62 -10.66
CA ASP A 21 -9.90 18.30 -9.40
C ASP A 21 -10.43 17.36 -8.30
N THR A 22 -11.31 16.45 -8.66
CA THR A 22 -11.87 15.44 -7.74
C THR A 22 -10.78 14.54 -7.13
N ASN A 23 -9.83 14.08 -7.95
CA ASN A 23 -8.76 13.20 -7.46
C ASN A 23 -7.75 13.97 -6.60
N MET A 24 -7.43 15.22 -6.99
CA MET A 24 -6.56 16.09 -6.20
C MET A 24 -7.20 16.43 -4.84
N LYS A 25 -8.49 16.73 -4.80
CA LYS A 25 -9.22 16.98 -3.55
C LYS A 25 -9.20 15.76 -2.64
N LYS A 26 -9.44 14.56 -3.20
CA LYS A 26 -9.34 13.30 -2.45
C LYS A 26 -7.94 13.07 -1.93
N LEU A 27 -6.90 13.26 -2.75
CA LEU A 27 -5.51 13.13 -2.32
C LEU A 27 -5.19 14.09 -1.17
N PHE A 28 -5.54 15.37 -1.32
CA PHE A 28 -5.32 16.37 -0.28
C PHE A 28 -5.96 15.95 1.06
N HIS A 29 -7.20 15.49 1.01
CA HIS A 29 -7.92 15.03 2.20
C HIS A 29 -7.22 13.83 2.87
N LEU A 30 -6.69 12.89 2.07
CA LEU A 30 -6.02 11.69 2.58
C LEU A 30 -4.62 11.94 3.15
N VAL A 31 -3.88 12.93 2.62
CA VAL A 31 -2.44 13.11 2.91
C VAL A 31 -2.16 14.34 3.75
N ALA A 32 -2.78 15.47 3.43
CA ALA A 32 -2.40 16.77 3.97
C ALA A 32 -3.43 17.36 4.93
N SER A 33 -4.65 16.85 4.95
CA SER A 33 -5.67 17.36 5.86
C SER A 33 -5.36 16.96 7.29
N LYS A 34 -5.28 17.97 8.18
CA LYS A 34 -5.18 17.75 9.64
C LYS A 34 -6.39 16.98 10.19
N ASN A 35 -7.48 16.97 9.46
CA ASN A 35 -8.75 16.31 9.80
C ASN A 35 -8.93 14.99 9.03
N SER A 36 -7.84 14.36 8.56
CA SER A 36 -7.95 13.03 7.99
C SER A 36 -8.38 12.04 9.07
N ASP A 37 -9.54 11.42 8.88
CA ASP A 37 -10.09 10.44 9.83
C ASP A 37 -9.28 9.14 9.89
N VAL A 38 -8.46 8.88 8.87
CA VAL A 38 -7.68 7.65 8.72
C VAL A 38 -6.21 8.01 8.54
N SER A 39 -5.37 7.55 9.46
CA SER A 39 -3.93 7.78 9.42
C SER A 39 -3.22 6.91 8.37
N LEU A 40 -2.01 7.32 7.94
CA LEU A 40 -1.17 6.53 7.05
C LEU A 40 -0.91 5.11 7.58
N ARG A 41 -0.80 4.98 8.90
CA ARG A 41 -0.57 3.69 9.55
C ARG A 41 -1.79 2.79 9.48
N GLU A 42 -2.98 3.34 9.59
CA GLU A 42 -4.23 2.60 9.45
C GLU A 42 -4.43 2.14 7.99
N TRP A 43 -4.08 2.97 7.00
CA TRP A 43 -4.08 2.59 5.58
C TRP A 43 -3.13 1.43 5.29
N ASP A 44 -1.90 1.51 5.79
CA ASP A 44 -0.94 0.43 5.62
C ASP A 44 -1.41 -0.86 6.32
N TYR A 45 -1.87 -0.75 7.55
CA TYR A 45 -2.39 -1.89 8.31
C TYR A 45 -3.59 -2.54 7.63
N LEU A 46 -4.52 -1.75 7.11
CA LEU A 46 -5.67 -2.23 6.34
C LEU A 46 -5.21 -3.11 5.17
N CYS A 47 -4.27 -2.64 4.37
CA CYS A 47 -3.81 -3.34 3.16
C CYS A 47 -2.95 -4.57 3.48
N THR A 48 -2.06 -4.47 4.48
CA THR A 48 -1.04 -5.50 4.75
C THR A 48 -1.52 -6.61 5.67
N HIS A 49 -2.36 -6.30 6.68
CA HIS A 49 -2.76 -7.24 7.72
C HIS A 49 -4.26 -7.48 7.76
N TYR A 50 -5.05 -6.42 7.91
CA TYR A 50 -6.48 -6.52 8.12
C TYR A 50 -7.19 -7.18 6.93
N ALA A 51 -6.91 -6.71 5.71
CA ALA A 51 -7.53 -7.26 4.50
C ALA A 51 -7.23 -8.74 4.28
N LYS A 52 -6.05 -9.20 4.68
CA LYS A 52 -5.67 -10.62 4.62
C LYS A 52 -6.38 -11.44 5.71
N LYS A 53 -6.42 -10.94 6.94
CA LYS A 53 -6.99 -11.62 8.10
C LYS A 53 -8.50 -11.79 7.97
N HIS A 54 -9.19 -10.75 7.53
CA HIS A 54 -10.65 -10.69 7.46
C HIS A 54 -11.21 -10.91 6.05
N ASN A 55 -10.36 -11.26 5.07
CA ASN A 55 -10.76 -11.47 3.67
C ASN A 55 -11.70 -10.35 3.16
N VAL A 56 -11.23 -9.09 3.25
CA VAL A 56 -12.06 -7.91 2.97
C VAL A 56 -12.54 -7.90 1.52
N LEU A 57 -13.86 -8.03 1.35
CA LEU A 57 -14.56 -8.01 0.08
C LEU A 57 -15.62 -6.90 0.10
N TYR A 58 -15.69 -6.10 -0.96
CA TYR A 58 -16.73 -5.07 -1.09
C TYR A 58 -16.93 -4.65 -2.55
N TYR A 59 -18.05 -3.97 -2.81
CA TYR A 59 -18.32 -3.37 -4.10
C TYR A 59 -17.91 -1.90 -4.12
N THR A 60 -17.22 -1.49 -5.18
CA THR A 60 -16.95 -0.08 -5.47
C THR A 60 -18.24 0.65 -5.87
N THR A 61 -18.17 1.98 -5.98
CA THR A 61 -19.26 2.81 -6.52
C THR A 61 -19.63 2.43 -7.96
N LYS A 62 -18.66 1.86 -8.71
CA LYS A 62 -18.85 1.32 -10.07
C LYS A 62 -19.40 -0.10 -10.09
N LYS A 63 -19.81 -0.65 -8.96
CA LYS A 63 -20.29 -2.04 -8.80
C LYS A 63 -19.23 -3.12 -9.13
N GLU A 64 -17.94 -2.79 -9.09
CA GLU A 64 -16.85 -3.76 -9.21
C GLU A 64 -16.63 -4.46 -7.86
N LEU A 65 -16.57 -5.79 -7.86
CA LEU A 65 -16.20 -6.55 -6.66
C LEU A 65 -14.69 -6.44 -6.42
N VAL A 66 -14.31 -5.96 -5.27
CA VAL A 66 -12.91 -5.82 -4.84
C VAL A 66 -12.58 -6.83 -3.75
N ASN A 67 -11.60 -7.70 -4.00
CA ASN A 67 -10.86 -8.39 -2.96
C ASN A 67 -9.62 -7.56 -2.62
N LEU A 68 -9.66 -6.86 -1.49
CA LEU A 68 -8.63 -5.87 -1.17
C LEU A 68 -7.23 -6.48 -1.05
N ASN A 69 -7.10 -7.66 -0.45
CA ASN A 69 -5.79 -8.32 -0.31
C ASN A 69 -5.19 -8.71 -1.66
N LEU A 70 -5.98 -9.32 -2.55
CA LEU A 70 -5.52 -9.71 -3.88
C LEU A 70 -5.14 -8.48 -4.72
N GLN A 71 -5.96 -7.45 -4.70
CA GLN A 71 -5.71 -6.20 -5.43
C GLN A 71 -4.42 -5.51 -4.92
N TYR A 72 -4.23 -5.40 -3.61
CA TYR A 72 -3.02 -4.84 -3.03
C TYR A 72 -1.76 -5.62 -3.43
N ARG A 73 -1.80 -6.95 -3.37
CA ARG A 73 -0.66 -7.79 -3.80
C ARG A 73 -0.35 -7.65 -5.29
N SER A 74 -1.36 -7.49 -6.13
CA SER A 74 -1.20 -7.22 -7.56
C SER A 74 -0.49 -5.87 -7.78
N GLN A 75 -0.88 -4.82 -7.07
CA GLN A 75 -0.23 -3.51 -7.15
C GLN A 75 1.24 -3.56 -6.70
N LEU A 76 1.54 -4.27 -5.61
CA LEU A 76 2.92 -4.48 -5.17
C LEU A 76 3.80 -5.16 -6.21
N LYS A 77 3.25 -6.11 -6.98
CA LYS A 77 3.96 -6.76 -8.09
C LYS A 77 4.16 -5.82 -9.27
N ALA A 78 3.16 -5.00 -9.61
CA ALA A 78 3.19 -4.09 -10.75
C ALA A 78 4.16 -2.92 -10.55
N TYR A 79 4.14 -2.29 -9.38
CA TYR A 79 4.92 -1.07 -9.10
C TYR A 79 6.24 -1.30 -8.37
N SER A 80 6.46 -2.46 -7.80
CA SER A 80 7.48 -2.76 -6.78
C SER A 80 7.19 -2.04 -5.43
N LYS A 81 7.76 -2.57 -4.35
CA LYS A 81 7.62 -1.97 -3.01
C LYS A 81 8.17 -0.52 -2.95
N ALA A 82 9.20 -0.22 -3.72
CA ALA A 82 9.82 1.11 -3.74
C ALA A 82 8.90 2.19 -4.33
N ASN A 83 8.00 1.82 -5.23
CA ASN A 83 7.07 2.72 -5.91
C ASN A 83 5.61 2.55 -5.45
N PHE A 84 5.37 1.80 -4.38
CA PHE A 84 4.04 1.59 -3.82
C PHE A 84 4.12 1.54 -2.29
N ASP A 85 4.42 2.70 -1.68
CA ASP A 85 4.69 2.82 -0.25
C ASP A 85 4.16 4.16 0.29
N PRO A 86 3.14 4.14 1.18
CA PRO A 86 2.58 5.36 1.78
C PRO A 86 3.58 6.12 2.67
N PHE A 87 4.64 5.45 3.16
CA PHE A 87 5.65 6.04 4.03
C PHE A 87 6.92 6.50 3.28
N LYS A 88 6.95 6.39 1.95
CA LYS A 88 8.12 6.81 1.17
C LYS A 88 8.47 8.27 1.42
N ARG A 89 9.72 8.55 1.82
CA ARG A 89 10.20 9.91 2.15
C ARG A 89 11.31 10.40 1.23
N HIS A 90 11.96 9.50 0.49
CA HIS A 90 13.03 9.83 -0.45
C HIS A 90 12.48 10.11 -1.85
N ASN A 91 13.24 10.87 -2.64
CA ASN A 91 12.87 11.28 -3.99
C ASN A 91 11.54 12.04 -4.02
N ARG A 92 11.49 13.12 -3.22
CA ARG A 92 10.31 13.98 -3.14
C ARG A 92 10.10 14.72 -4.45
N ILE A 93 8.85 14.93 -4.78
CA ILE A 93 8.37 15.72 -5.91
C ILE A 93 7.36 16.73 -5.41
N VAL A 94 7.28 17.86 -6.10
CA VAL A 94 6.30 18.91 -5.81
C VAL A 94 5.28 18.91 -6.94
N ILE A 95 4.00 18.82 -6.58
CA ILE A 95 2.89 18.81 -7.53
C ILE A 95 1.96 20.00 -7.27
N PRO A 96 1.30 20.57 -8.31
CA PRO A 96 0.30 21.61 -8.12
C PRO A 96 -0.87 21.11 -7.26
N CYS A 97 -1.26 21.90 -6.24
CA CYS A 97 -2.38 21.57 -5.38
C CYS A 97 -3.04 22.86 -4.85
N LYS A 98 -4.16 23.24 -5.42
CA LYS A 98 -4.89 24.47 -5.03
C LYS A 98 -5.50 24.43 -3.62
N TYR A 99 -5.46 23.29 -2.96
CA TYR A 99 -6.02 23.09 -1.62
C TYR A 99 -5.02 23.38 -0.49
N THR A 100 -3.75 23.61 -0.83
CA THR A 100 -2.71 24.04 0.12
C THR A 100 -2.50 25.55 0.06
N PRO A 101 -2.05 26.19 1.15
CA PRO A 101 -1.74 27.63 1.15
C PRO A 101 -0.67 28.03 0.13
N THR A 102 0.24 27.11 -0.20
CA THR A 102 1.35 27.32 -1.13
C THR A 102 0.98 26.96 -2.58
N ASN A 103 -0.24 26.52 -2.86
CA ASN A 103 -0.67 25.95 -4.13
C ASN A 103 0.17 24.77 -4.62
N THR A 104 0.92 24.13 -3.72
CA THR A 104 1.79 22.98 -4.02
C THR A 104 1.70 21.93 -2.92
N LEU A 105 1.86 20.68 -3.28
CA LEU A 105 1.91 19.54 -2.36
C LEU A 105 3.23 18.79 -2.57
N GLU A 106 4.03 18.72 -1.52
CA GLU A 106 5.23 17.90 -1.51
C GLU A 106 4.87 16.44 -1.19
N THR A 107 5.28 15.52 -2.06
CA THR A 107 4.95 14.09 -1.97
C THR A 107 6.02 13.22 -2.63
N THR A 108 5.76 11.94 -2.83
CA THR A 108 6.63 11.02 -3.58
C THR A 108 5.81 10.17 -4.57
N CYS A 109 6.45 9.66 -5.63
CA CYS A 109 5.76 8.73 -6.54
C CYS A 109 5.19 7.51 -5.80
N GLY A 110 5.89 7.00 -4.77
CA GLY A 110 5.40 5.87 -3.98
C GLY A 110 4.12 6.17 -3.23
N GLN A 111 4.02 7.35 -2.61
CA GLN A 111 2.78 7.82 -1.97
C GLN A 111 1.66 8.02 -2.98
N LEU A 112 1.96 8.68 -4.12
CA LEU A 112 0.97 8.92 -5.16
C LEU A 112 0.40 7.61 -5.73
N CYS A 113 1.24 6.60 -5.99
CA CYS A 113 0.77 5.28 -6.44
C CYS A 113 -0.15 4.63 -5.41
N PHE A 114 0.22 4.68 -4.14
CA PHE A 114 -0.57 4.09 -3.06
C PHE A 114 -1.93 4.79 -2.94
N PHE A 115 -1.96 6.12 -2.90
CA PHE A 115 -3.22 6.85 -2.77
C PHE A 115 -4.08 6.83 -4.04
N LYS A 116 -3.47 6.68 -5.22
CA LYS A 116 -4.21 6.37 -6.44
C LYS A 116 -5.01 5.08 -6.27
N PHE A 117 -4.39 4.03 -5.76
CA PHE A 117 -5.07 2.76 -5.47
C PHE A 117 -6.20 2.93 -4.45
N VAL A 118 -5.97 3.68 -3.35
CA VAL A 118 -7.01 3.98 -2.36
C VAL A 118 -8.23 4.66 -2.99
N ILE A 119 -7.99 5.63 -3.89
CA ILE A 119 -9.04 6.39 -4.58
C ILE A 119 -9.76 5.52 -5.61
N GLU A 120 -9.04 4.80 -6.47
CA GLU A 120 -9.62 3.99 -7.54
C GLU A 120 -10.44 2.80 -7.02
N LYS A 121 -10.11 2.30 -5.84
CA LYS A 121 -10.82 1.18 -5.21
C LYS A 121 -11.85 1.61 -4.17
N ASP A 122 -12.17 2.90 -4.10
CA ASP A 122 -13.15 3.47 -3.15
C ASP A 122 -12.93 3.01 -1.69
N MET A 123 -11.66 2.82 -1.31
CA MET A 123 -11.31 2.29 0.02
C MET A 123 -11.72 3.24 1.14
N TYR A 124 -11.68 4.55 0.88
CA TYR A 124 -12.10 5.55 1.85
C TYR A 124 -13.59 5.39 2.18
N ASP A 125 -14.42 5.20 1.17
CA ASP A 125 -15.85 5.02 1.35
C ASP A 125 -16.16 3.71 2.07
N TRP A 126 -15.40 2.65 1.79
CA TRP A 126 -15.52 1.39 2.52
C TRP A 126 -15.16 1.54 4.00
N VAL A 127 -14.05 2.22 4.31
CA VAL A 127 -13.60 2.44 5.70
C VAL A 127 -14.63 3.25 6.49
N LYS A 128 -15.30 4.21 5.85
CA LYS A 128 -16.32 5.06 6.48
C LYS A 128 -17.68 4.37 6.69
N ARG A 129 -17.93 3.23 6.03
CA ARG A 129 -19.19 2.52 6.17
C ARG A 129 -19.30 1.85 7.54
N GLY A 130 -20.39 2.13 8.24
CA GLY A 130 -20.75 1.44 9.47
C GLY A 130 -19.65 1.46 10.52
N LYS A 131 -19.23 0.29 10.96
CA LYS A 131 -18.22 0.10 12.01
C LYS A 131 -16.82 -0.24 11.50
N ASN A 132 -16.60 -0.26 10.18
CA ASN A 132 -15.33 -0.73 9.59
C ASN A 132 -14.09 -0.03 10.17
N LEU A 133 -14.13 1.29 10.33
CA LEU A 133 -13.02 2.05 10.91
C LEU A 133 -12.76 1.67 12.38
N THR A 134 -13.82 1.49 13.16
CA THR A 134 -13.70 1.10 14.58
C THR A 134 -13.13 -0.30 14.71
N GLU A 135 -13.59 -1.24 13.89
CA GLU A 135 -13.10 -2.61 13.87
C GLU A 135 -11.64 -2.69 13.45
N LEU A 136 -11.26 -1.93 12.40
CA LEU A 136 -9.88 -1.80 11.94
C LEU A 136 -8.97 -1.29 13.07
N ARG A 137 -9.37 -0.26 13.79
CA ARG A 137 -8.62 0.31 14.91
C ARG A 137 -8.47 -0.67 16.07
N ASN A 138 -9.54 -1.35 16.43
CA ASN A 138 -9.53 -2.35 17.50
C ASN A 138 -8.59 -3.51 17.15
N ASP A 139 -8.65 -4.04 15.93
CA ASP A 139 -7.77 -5.11 15.45
C ASP A 139 -6.31 -4.65 15.43
N MET A 140 -6.02 -3.45 14.94
CA MET A 140 -4.67 -2.87 14.93
C MET A 140 -4.10 -2.72 16.34
N ASN A 141 -4.92 -2.28 17.30
CA ASN A 141 -4.51 -2.13 18.68
C ASN A 141 -4.18 -3.48 19.34
N GLN A 142 -4.99 -4.52 19.09
CA GLN A 142 -4.72 -5.88 19.55
C GLN A 142 -3.42 -6.44 18.94
N TYR A 143 -3.22 -6.26 17.64
CA TYR A 143 -2.00 -6.67 16.94
C TYR A 143 -0.75 -6.02 17.52
N THR A 144 -0.83 -4.73 17.85
CA THR A 144 0.29 -3.98 18.42
C THR A 144 0.60 -4.42 19.85
N LYS A 145 -0.42 -4.69 20.68
CA LYS A 145 -0.26 -5.24 22.04
C LYS A 145 0.39 -6.62 22.02
N GLY A 146 -0.09 -7.53 21.15
CA GLY A 146 0.47 -8.87 21.02
C GLY A 146 1.92 -8.92 20.54
N LYS A 147 2.39 -7.89 19.81
CA LYS A 147 3.82 -7.75 19.47
C LYS A 147 4.66 -7.29 20.65
N LYS A 148 4.15 -6.39 21.49
CA LYS A 148 4.87 -5.89 22.68
C LYS A 148 5.07 -7.00 23.72
N THR A 149 4.07 -7.82 23.98
CA THR A 149 4.16 -8.93 24.93
C THR A 149 5.17 -10.01 24.48
N LYS A 150 5.31 -10.24 23.16
CA LYS A 150 6.35 -11.15 22.62
C LYS A 150 7.78 -10.57 22.69
N ALA A 151 7.92 -9.25 22.69
CA ALA A 151 9.21 -8.57 22.77
C ALA A 151 9.71 -8.42 24.23
N SER A 152 8.80 -8.35 25.21
CA SER A 152 9.13 -8.21 26.63
C SER A 152 9.36 -9.54 27.37
N GLY A 153 9.10 -10.67 26.71
CA GLY A 153 9.33 -12.02 27.26
C GLY A 153 10.71 -12.62 26.98
N SER A 154 11.63 -11.90 26.36
CA SER A 154 12.98 -12.37 26.04
C SER A 154 14.05 -11.55 26.79
N GLY A 155 14.01 -11.60 28.09
CA GLY A 155 15.02 -11.05 28.97
C GLY A 155 15.69 -12.16 29.77
N THR A 156 16.52 -12.99 29.12
CA THR A 156 17.64 -13.72 29.74
C THR A 156 18.73 -13.85 28.70
N SER A 157 19.82 -13.20 29.02
CA SER A 157 21.09 -13.24 28.34
C SER A 157 21.64 -14.66 28.25
N THR A 158 21.70 -15.21 27.05
CA THR A 158 22.73 -16.20 26.72
C THR A 158 23.09 -15.98 25.27
N ASP A 159 24.37 -15.64 25.04
CA ASP A 159 25.04 -15.62 23.74
C ASP A 159 24.79 -16.93 22.98
N LYS A 160 23.75 -16.95 22.14
CA LYS A 160 23.61 -17.99 21.12
C LYS A 160 24.07 -17.41 19.79
N LYS A 161 25.32 -17.69 19.42
CA LYS A 161 25.80 -17.57 18.04
C LYS A 161 24.73 -18.08 17.08
N ARG A 162 24.26 -17.20 16.19
CA ARG A 162 23.33 -17.53 15.10
C ARG A 162 24.01 -18.58 14.21
N GLN A 163 23.67 -19.85 14.41
CA GLN A 163 23.93 -20.88 13.40
C GLN A 163 22.98 -20.59 12.22
N VAL A 164 23.56 -20.14 11.11
CA VAL A 164 22.89 -20.06 9.83
C VAL A 164 22.67 -21.50 9.36
N GLN A 165 21.47 -22.01 9.59
CA GLN A 165 21.05 -23.23 8.92
C GLN A 165 20.91 -22.93 7.42
N LYS A 166 21.88 -23.40 6.64
CA LYS A 166 21.78 -23.50 5.19
C LYS A 166 20.67 -24.51 4.87
N THR A 167 19.46 -24.03 4.66
CA THR A 167 18.40 -24.84 4.06
C THR A 167 18.80 -25.11 2.61
N ASN A 168 19.20 -26.34 2.31
CA ASN A 168 19.32 -26.83 0.95
C ASN A 168 17.92 -26.76 0.30
N LYS A 169 17.68 -25.74 -0.48
CA LYS A 169 16.53 -25.71 -1.38
C LYS A 169 16.80 -26.74 -2.48
N GLN A 170 16.22 -27.91 -2.34
CA GLN A 170 16.08 -28.85 -3.46
C GLN A 170 15.18 -28.18 -4.50
N ILE A 171 15.76 -27.80 -5.62
CA ILE A 171 15.04 -27.35 -6.80
C ILE A 171 14.52 -28.60 -7.49
N ASN A 172 13.23 -28.90 -7.34
CA ASN A 172 12.59 -29.93 -8.15
C ASN A 172 12.51 -29.41 -9.57
N ARG A 173 13.40 -29.93 -10.45
CA ARG A 173 13.30 -29.74 -11.89
C ARG A 173 12.26 -30.72 -12.40
N HIS A 174 11.13 -30.21 -12.86
CA HIS A 174 10.18 -30.95 -13.66
C HIS A 174 10.52 -30.72 -15.13
N ASP A 175 10.97 -31.73 -15.82
CA ASP A 175 11.15 -31.71 -17.27
C ASP A 175 9.77 -31.83 -17.92
N ILE A 176 9.25 -30.72 -18.44
CA ILE A 176 8.02 -30.68 -19.21
C ILE A 176 8.40 -30.88 -20.67
N LYS A 177 8.09 -32.05 -21.26
CA LYS A 177 8.15 -32.28 -22.71
C LYS A 177 6.90 -31.68 -23.35
N ILE A 178 7.08 -30.61 -24.11
CA ILE A 178 6.01 -30.05 -24.97
C ILE A 178 6.17 -30.64 -26.35
N THR A 179 5.21 -31.46 -26.75
CA THR A 179 5.13 -31.95 -28.17
C THR A 179 4.23 -30.99 -28.91
N VAL A 180 4.80 -30.22 -29.83
CA VAL A 180 4.02 -29.40 -30.77
C VAL A 180 3.75 -30.26 -32.00
N VAL A 181 2.48 -30.55 -32.31
CA VAL A 181 2.03 -31.20 -33.52
C VAL A 181 1.66 -30.07 -34.49
N PHE A 182 2.31 -30.05 -35.68
CA PHE A 182 2.00 -29.16 -36.79
C PHE A 182 0.92 -29.74 -37.67
#